data_3a64dbade67bf99d9b0bf9e4f6a7ac4a
#
_entry.id   3a64dbade67bf99d9b0bf9e4f6a7ac4a
#
_cell.length_a   1.000
_cell.length_b   1.000
_cell.length_c   1.000
_cell.angle_alpha   90.00
_cell.angle_beta   90.00
_cell.angle_gamma   90.00
#
_symmetry.space_group_name_H-M   'P 1'
#
loop_
_entity.id
_entity.type
_entity.pdbx_description
1 polymer ?
#
loop_
_entity_poly.entity_id
_entity_poly.type
_entity_poly.pdbx_seq_one_letter_code
_entity_poly.pdbx_strand_id
1 'polypeptide(L)'
;VNAGLDMGIVNPGMLQVYDDIEPDLKQKAEDVILDRDPDATERLIGKAQEIIAAKEAAAQGIGPNAAQPGTEKAATAEERIKEALVKGKNTGLEEDVLDCYRRYGTAVKVIEGPLMEGMERVGELFGAGKMFLPQVVKSAKIMKDAVAVLEPYMSSDSDSGTGRPVIINATVKGDVHDIGKNITGIVLGCNGFNVIDLGVMVEKEKILDEAVRHHASIIGASGLITPSLFQMEELCREMTRRGLDIPLFIGGATTSALHTAVKLAPLYSHVFYAQDASTSAVMAKKCLMNREKFEAEEHAAQEHIRSLYESRPHTDAESADPAAFPEDSYLKAEEYDFQDIPAFT
;
A
#
# COMPACT_ATOMS: atom_id res chain seq x y z
N VAL A 1 -1.81 -31.65 1.47
CA VAL A 1 -2.50 -32.85 1.96
C VAL A 1 -1.62 -33.60 2.94
N ASN A 2 -0.40 -34.05 2.53
CA ASN A 2 0.51 -34.81 3.43
C ASN A 2 0.96 -34.01 4.67
N ALA A 3 0.91 -32.68 4.63
CA ALA A 3 1.23 -31.78 5.77
C ALA A 3 0.01 -31.43 6.64
N GLY A 4 -1.15 -32.07 6.43
CA GLY A 4 -2.37 -31.88 7.24
C GLY A 4 -3.34 -30.83 6.71
N LEU A 5 -3.17 -30.32 5.47
CA LEU A 5 -4.13 -29.43 4.84
C LEU A 5 -5.32 -30.24 4.29
N ASP A 6 -6.53 -29.96 4.75
CA ASP A 6 -7.75 -30.65 4.33
C ASP A 6 -8.42 -29.96 3.13
N MET A 7 -8.43 -28.63 3.10
CA MET A 7 -9.07 -27.85 2.06
C MET A 7 -8.25 -26.58 1.74
N GLY A 8 -8.35 -26.11 0.47
CA GLY A 8 -7.75 -24.87 0.04
C GLY A 8 -8.62 -24.19 -1.00
N ILE A 9 -8.74 -22.84 -0.90
CA ILE A 9 -9.37 -22.03 -1.94
C ILE A 9 -8.30 -21.73 -2.99
N VAL A 10 -8.52 -22.19 -4.22
CA VAL A 10 -7.55 -22.09 -5.32
C VAL A 10 -8.23 -21.63 -6.61
N ASN A 11 -7.45 -21.03 -7.50
CA ASN A 11 -7.90 -20.77 -8.87
C ASN A 11 -7.65 -22.02 -9.71
N PRO A 12 -8.67 -22.75 -10.16
CA PRO A 12 -8.50 -24.01 -10.90
C PRO A 12 -7.75 -23.83 -12.22
N GLY A 13 -7.82 -22.66 -12.87
CA GLY A 13 -7.10 -22.36 -14.10
C GLY A 13 -5.59 -22.15 -13.91
N MET A 14 -5.12 -22.05 -12.66
CA MET A 14 -3.70 -21.86 -12.32
C MET A 14 -3.08 -23.11 -11.66
N LEU A 15 -3.86 -24.16 -11.48
CA LEU A 15 -3.35 -25.40 -10.90
C LEU A 15 -2.45 -26.13 -11.90
N GLN A 16 -1.27 -26.52 -11.43
CA GLN A 16 -0.36 -27.42 -12.16
C GLN A 16 -0.27 -28.75 -11.43
N VAL A 17 -0.05 -29.82 -12.20
CA VAL A 17 0.25 -31.13 -11.61
C VAL A 17 1.58 -31.01 -10.87
N TYR A 18 1.60 -31.41 -9.61
CA TYR A 18 2.75 -31.23 -8.71
C TYR A 18 4.07 -31.80 -9.29
N ASP A 19 4.00 -32.93 -9.99
CA ASP A 19 5.18 -33.60 -10.57
C ASP A 19 5.68 -32.90 -11.84
N ASP A 20 4.85 -32.07 -12.49
CA ASP A 20 5.21 -31.31 -13.69
C ASP A 20 5.83 -29.94 -13.33
N ILE A 21 5.85 -29.56 -12.06
CA ILE A 21 6.50 -28.32 -11.63
C ILE A 21 8.03 -28.47 -11.75
N GLU A 22 8.66 -27.46 -12.34
CA GLU A 22 10.12 -27.42 -12.50
C GLU A 22 10.80 -27.66 -11.13
N PRO A 23 11.76 -28.59 -11.02
CA PRO A 23 12.28 -29.06 -9.72
C PRO A 23 12.86 -27.96 -8.82
N ASP A 24 13.57 -26.97 -9.40
CA ASP A 24 14.13 -25.85 -8.63
C ASP A 24 13.04 -24.90 -8.09
N LEU A 25 12.01 -24.61 -8.91
CA LEU A 25 10.86 -23.83 -8.49
C LEU A 25 10.07 -24.57 -7.40
N LYS A 26 9.84 -25.87 -7.57
CA LYS A 26 9.16 -26.73 -6.61
C LYS A 26 9.87 -26.72 -5.25
N GLN A 27 11.19 -26.93 -5.25
CA GLN A 27 11.99 -26.92 -4.02
C GLN A 27 11.90 -25.58 -3.29
N LYS A 28 12.04 -24.45 -4.02
CA LYS A 28 11.95 -23.10 -3.43
C LYS A 28 10.56 -22.80 -2.88
N ALA A 29 9.50 -23.25 -3.57
CA ALA A 29 8.12 -23.08 -3.08
C ALA A 29 7.87 -23.92 -1.82
N GLU A 30 8.35 -25.17 -1.76
CA GLU A 30 8.26 -26.00 -0.58
C GLU A 30 9.02 -25.43 0.61
N ASP A 31 10.21 -24.88 0.40
CA ASP A 31 11.02 -24.28 1.46
C ASP A 31 10.29 -23.11 2.13
N VAL A 32 9.54 -22.30 1.35
CA VAL A 32 8.69 -21.23 1.89
C VAL A 32 7.48 -21.77 2.65
N ILE A 33 6.73 -22.74 2.06
CA ILE A 33 5.50 -23.27 2.64
C ILE A 33 5.79 -24.01 3.94
N LEU A 34 6.92 -24.70 4.02
CA LEU A 34 7.32 -25.52 5.16
C LEU A 34 8.25 -24.78 6.14
N ASP A 35 8.50 -23.50 5.89
CA ASP A 35 9.36 -22.64 6.73
C ASP A 35 10.73 -23.28 7.03
N ARG A 36 11.37 -23.85 6.00
CA ARG A 36 12.63 -24.60 6.17
C ARG A 36 13.85 -23.69 6.37
N ASP A 37 13.74 -22.43 5.97
CA ASP A 37 14.87 -21.50 5.92
C ASP A 37 14.38 -20.05 5.94
N PRO A 38 14.95 -19.17 6.80
CA PRO A 38 14.60 -17.75 6.86
C PRO A 38 14.69 -17.01 5.51
N ASP A 39 15.60 -17.44 4.62
CA ASP A 39 15.83 -16.82 3.32
C ASP A 39 15.03 -17.48 2.17
N ALA A 40 14.17 -18.46 2.48
CA ALA A 40 13.40 -19.20 1.48
C ALA A 40 12.52 -18.29 0.62
N THR A 41 11.85 -17.32 1.22
CA THR A 41 11.00 -16.32 0.52
C THR A 41 11.83 -15.53 -0.49
N GLU A 42 13.04 -15.14 -0.13
CA GLU A 42 13.92 -14.36 -1.00
C GLU A 42 14.37 -15.17 -2.23
N ARG A 43 14.75 -16.44 -2.02
CA ARG A 43 15.12 -17.33 -3.11
C ARG A 43 13.96 -17.60 -4.06
N LEU A 44 12.73 -17.74 -3.56
CA LEU A 44 11.55 -17.91 -4.40
C LEU A 44 11.25 -16.65 -5.22
N ILE A 45 11.35 -15.46 -4.59
CA ILE A 45 11.17 -14.17 -5.28
C ILE A 45 12.23 -14.01 -6.41
N GLY A 46 13.50 -14.35 -6.12
CA GLY A 46 14.56 -14.32 -7.15
C GLY A 46 14.23 -15.22 -8.34
N LYS A 47 13.77 -16.45 -8.08
CA LYS A 47 13.34 -17.37 -9.15
C LYS A 47 12.14 -16.85 -9.94
N ALA A 48 11.16 -16.25 -9.28
CA ALA A 48 10.00 -15.66 -9.94
C ALA A 48 10.41 -14.51 -10.88
N GLN A 49 11.36 -13.67 -10.46
CA GLN A 49 11.90 -12.60 -11.31
C GLN A 49 12.64 -13.14 -12.55
N GLU A 50 13.43 -14.21 -12.39
CA GLU A 50 14.09 -14.88 -13.52
C GLU A 50 13.06 -15.39 -14.54
N ILE A 51 11.99 -16.02 -14.08
CA ILE A 51 10.92 -16.55 -14.93
C ILE A 51 10.19 -15.41 -15.66
N ILE A 52 9.89 -14.31 -14.96
CA ILE A 52 9.22 -13.12 -15.54
C ILE A 52 10.12 -12.50 -16.60
N ALA A 53 11.41 -12.26 -16.29
CA ALA A 53 12.37 -11.71 -17.24
C ALA A 53 12.55 -12.59 -18.48
N ALA A 54 12.61 -13.91 -18.31
CA ALA A 54 12.68 -14.85 -19.42
C ALA A 54 11.42 -14.83 -20.31
N LYS A 55 10.22 -14.69 -19.71
CA LYS A 55 8.98 -14.56 -20.47
C LYS A 55 8.90 -13.24 -21.23
N GLU A 56 9.31 -12.12 -20.61
CA GLU A 56 9.36 -10.82 -21.26
C GLU A 56 10.35 -10.79 -22.42
N ALA A 57 11.54 -11.37 -22.24
CA ALA A 57 12.54 -11.52 -23.31
C ALA A 57 12.01 -12.36 -24.47
N ALA A 58 11.35 -13.46 -24.19
CA ALA A 58 10.73 -14.32 -25.20
C ALA A 58 9.60 -13.60 -25.96
N ALA A 59 8.79 -12.78 -25.27
CA ALA A 59 7.73 -11.99 -25.88
C ALA A 59 8.26 -10.87 -26.79
N GLN A 60 9.48 -10.37 -26.53
CA GLN A 60 10.15 -9.35 -27.32
C GLN A 60 11.03 -9.92 -28.44
N GLY A 61 11.07 -11.25 -28.61
CA GLY A 61 11.90 -11.93 -29.64
C GLY A 61 13.41 -11.84 -29.36
N ILE A 62 13.81 -11.53 -28.12
CA ILE A 62 15.21 -11.45 -27.69
C ILE A 62 15.64 -12.84 -27.24
N GLY A 63 16.54 -13.47 -27.96
CA GLY A 63 17.08 -14.82 -27.65
C GLY A 63 17.84 -14.81 -26.30
N PRO A 64 18.02 -16.00 -25.68
CA PRO A 64 18.53 -16.16 -24.31
C PRO A 64 20.00 -15.72 -24.07
N ASN A 65 20.67 -15.14 -25.05
CA ASN A 65 22.09 -14.75 -24.97
C ASN A 65 22.35 -13.23 -25.03
N ALA A 66 21.33 -12.38 -24.85
CA ALA A 66 21.48 -10.91 -24.96
C ALA A 66 21.61 -10.17 -23.61
N ALA A 67 21.80 -10.87 -22.50
CA ALA A 67 22.22 -10.23 -21.25
C ALA A 67 23.75 -10.07 -21.25
N GLN A 68 24.27 -9.11 -22.01
CA GLN A 68 25.61 -8.59 -21.76
C GLN A 68 25.50 -7.64 -20.53
N PRO A 69 26.42 -7.76 -19.54
CA PRO A 69 26.56 -6.72 -18.54
C PRO A 69 26.97 -5.44 -19.27
N GLY A 70 26.05 -4.49 -19.32
CA GLY A 70 26.37 -3.15 -19.80
C GLY A 70 27.57 -2.65 -19.00
N THR A 71 28.56 -2.11 -19.69
CA THR A 71 29.70 -1.39 -19.13
C THR A 71 29.20 -0.47 -18.03
N GLU A 72 29.49 -0.83 -16.79
CA GLU A 72 29.26 0.00 -15.61
C GLU A 72 30.06 1.31 -15.81
N LYS A 73 29.38 2.35 -16.28
CA LYS A 73 29.79 3.70 -15.90
C LYS A 73 29.81 3.71 -14.38
N ALA A 74 30.91 4.09 -13.77
CA ALA A 74 31.02 4.16 -12.31
C ALA A 74 29.81 4.93 -11.80
N ALA A 75 28.84 4.21 -11.23
CA ALA A 75 27.60 4.78 -10.74
C ALA A 75 27.91 5.80 -9.66
N THR A 76 27.27 6.96 -9.66
CA THR A 76 27.41 7.95 -8.61
C THR A 76 26.92 7.39 -7.28
N ALA A 77 27.36 7.96 -6.15
CA ALA A 77 26.86 7.56 -4.83
C ALA A 77 25.32 7.65 -4.75
N GLU A 78 24.75 8.66 -5.40
CA GLU A 78 23.28 8.84 -5.52
C GLU A 78 22.61 7.68 -6.27
N GLU A 79 23.17 7.27 -7.41
CA GLU A 79 22.67 6.13 -8.18
C GLU A 79 22.77 4.82 -7.41
N ARG A 80 23.88 4.61 -6.68
CA ARG A 80 24.06 3.43 -5.82
C ARG A 80 23.09 3.40 -4.66
N ILE A 81 22.77 4.52 -4.02
CA ILE A 81 21.73 4.64 -2.98
C ILE A 81 20.36 4.26 -3.55
N LYS A 82 19.97 4.82 -4.70
CA LYS A 82 18.69 4.50 -5.36
C LYS A 82 18.61 3.01 -5.72
N GLU A 83 19.70 2.46 -6.24
CA GLU A 83 19.77 1.05 -6.59
C GLU A 83 19.75 0.15 -5.34
N ALA A 84 20.41 0.53 -4.26
CA ALA A 84 20.39 -0.17 -2.97
C ALA A 84 18.96 -0.26 -2.43
N LEU A 85 18.18 0.82 -2.49
CA LEU A 85 16.78 0.85 -2.10
C LEU A 85 15.92 -0.09 -2.97
N VAL A 86 16.07 -0.02 -4.29
CA VAL A 86 15.29 -0.86 -5.22
C VAL A 86 15.66 -2.34 -5.07
N LYS A 87 16.94 -2.67 -4.94
CA LYS A 87 17.41 -4.05 -4.81
C LYS A 87 17.35 -4.61 -3.39
N GLY A 88 17.09 -3.77 -2.39
CA GLY A 88 17.08 -4.18 -0.99
C GLY A 88 18.46 -4.62 -0.48
N LYS A 89 19.57 -4.05 -0.99
CA LYS A 89 20.95 -4.41 -0.64
C LYS A 89 21.62 -3.30 0.16
N ASN A 90 22.27 -3.68 1.26
CA ASN A 90 22.93 -2.73 2.20
C ASN A 90 24.45 -2.55 1.95
N THR A 91 25.00 -3.18 0.90
CA THR A 91 26.45 -3.18 0.67
C THR A 91 26.92 -1.78 0.27
N GLY A 92 27.78 -1.15 1.09
CA GLY A 92 28.35 0.17 0.83
C GLY A 92 27.40 1.35 1.10
N LEU A 93 26.20 1.12 1.63
CA LEU A 93 25.19 2.16 1.87
C LEU A 93 25.71 3.30 2.75
N GLU A 94 26.39 2.98 3.84
CA GLU A 94 26.91 3.97 4.78
C GLU A 94 27.91 4.92 4.10
N GLU A 95 28.84 4.38 3.32
CA GLU A 95 29.84 5.17 2.58
C GLU A 95 29.17 6.09 1.55
N ASP A 96 28.19 5.56 0.81
CA ASP A 96 27.47 6.30 -0.21
C ASP A 96 26.61 7.42 0.40
N VAL A 97 25.94 7.15 1.51
CA VAL A 97 25.15 8.14 2.26
C VAL A 97 26.03 9.26 2.80
N LEU A 98 27.19 8.93 3.37
CA LEU A 98 28.15 9.93 3.84
C LEU A 98 28.80 10.71 2.70
N ASP A 99 29.06 10.09 1.55
CA ASP A 99 29.54 10.81 0.35
C ASP A 99 28.50 11.81 -0.16
N CYS A 100 27.25 11.40 -0.23
CA CYS A 100 26.14 12.30 -0.55
C CYS A 100 26.02 13.43 0.48
N TYR A 101 26.15 13.14 1.80
CA TYR A 101 26.11 14.16 2.83
C TYR A 101 27.23 15.22 2.64
N ARG A 102 28.47 14.78 2.36
CA ARG A 102 29.59 15.70 2.07
C ARG A 102 29.33 16.61 0.87
N ARG A 103 28.63 16.10 -0.14
CA ARG A 103 28.29 16.86 -1.38
C ARG A 103 27.13 17.82 -1.17
N TYR A 104 26.08 17.39 -0.49
CA TYR A 104 24.85 18.17 -0.30
C TYR A 104 24.95 19.16 0.87
N GLY A 105 25.86 18.90 1.81
CA GLY A 105 26.14 19.75 2.96
C GLY A 105 25.12 19.68 4.09
N THR A 106 23.96 19.04 3.90
CA THR A 106 22.93 18.83 4.92
C THR A 106 22.31 17.44 4.82
N ALA A 107 22.02 16.83 5.99
CA ALA A 107 21.38 15.51 6.06
C ALA A 107 19.98 15.51 5.40
N VAL A 108 19.23 16.60 5.57
CA VAL A 108 17.88 16.77 5.01
C VAL A 108 17.92 16.66 3.49
N LYS A 109 18.87 17.29 2.79
CA LYS A 109 18.98 17.20 1.33
C LYS A 109 19.31 15.81 0.82
N VAL A 110 20.04 15.00 1.59
CA VAL A 110 20.30 13.59 1.22
C VAL A 110 19.03 12.77 1.36
N ILE A 111 18.23 13.03 2.40
CA ILE A 111 16.96 12.36 2.62
C ILE A 111 15.96 12.76 1.53
N GLU A 112 15.75 14.06 1.30
CA GLU A 112 14.79 14.59 0.32
C GLU A 112 15.19 14.34 -1.15
N GLY A 113 16.48 14.16 -1.41
CA GLY A 113 17.01 13.82 -2.74
C GLY A 113 17.11 12.30 -2.96
N PRO A 114 18.34 11.74 -3.00
CA PRO A 114 18.55 10.38 -3.48
C PRO A 114 17.80 9.29 -2.72
N LEU A 115 17.58 9.46 -1.40
CA LEU A 115 16.86 8.48 -0.60
C LEU A 115 15.36 8.49 -0.92
N MET A 116 14.73 9.66 -1.01
CA MET A 116 13.31 9.75 -1.34
C MET A 116 13.03 9.41 -2.81
N GLU A 117 13.89 9.82 -3.74
CA GLU A 117 13.78 9.43 -5.16
C GLU A 117 13.88 7.90 -5.34
N GLY A 118 14.78 7.25 -4.58
CA GLY A 118 14.87 5.79 -4.56
C GLY A 118 13.59 5.12 -4.03
N MET A 119 13.02 5.66 -2.96
CA MET A 119 11.75 5.15 -2.41
C MET A 119 10.54 5.43 -3.31
N GLU A 120 10.52 6.56 -4.02
CA GLU A 120 9.51 6.84 -5.03
C GLU A 120 9.54 5.78 -6.14
N ARG A 121 10.75 5.42 -6.61
CA ARG A 121 10.92 4.35 -7.59
C ARG A 121 10.46 2.99 -7.06
N VAL A 122 10.70 2.68 -5.79
CA VAL A 122 10.15 1.47 -5.12
C VAL A 122 8.62 1.51 -5.13
N GLY A 123 8.01 2.66 -4.82
CA GLY A 123 6.56 2.84 -4.87
C GLY A 123 5.97 2.63 -6.27
N GLU A 124 6.60 3.19 -7.30
CA GLU A 124 6.20 2.98 -8.71
C GLU A 124 6.25 1.50 -9.12
N LEU A 125 7.35 0.82 -8.78
CA LEU A 125 7.52 -0.60 -9.10
C LEU A 125 6.52 -1.49 -8.36
N PHE A 126 6.21 -1.16 -7.11
CA PHE A 126 5.20 -1.85 -6.32
C PHE A 126 3.80 -1.61 -6.89
N GLY A 127 3.42 -0.35 -7.18
CA GLY A 127 2.14 0.00 -7.79
C GLY A 127 1.94 -0.60 -9.19
N ALA A 128 3.02 -0.77 -9.97
CA ALA A 128 3.01 -1.44 -11.25
C ALA A 128 3.00 -2.99 -11.15
N GLY A 129 2.98 -3.58 -9.95
CA GLY A 129 3.05 -5.02 -9.73
C GLY A 129 4.40 -5.66 -10.08
N LYS A 130 5.45 -4.85 -10.28
CA LYS A 130 6.81 -5.30 -10.60
C LYS A 130 7.68 -5.55 -9.36
N MET A 131 7.20 -5.16 -8.20
CA MET A 131 7.84 -5.37 -6.90
C MET A 131 6.82 -5.95 -5.91
N PHE A 132 7.24 -6.88 -5.06
CA PHE A 132 6.39 -7.52 -4.06
C PHE A 132 6.58 -6.92 -2.68
N LEU A 133 5.57 -7.05 -1.81
CA LEU A 133 5.60 -6.48 -0.46
C LEU A 133 6.88 -6.81 0.35
N PRO A 134 7.42 -8.04 0.37
CA PRO A 134 8.67 -8.34 1.08
C PRO A 134 9.86 -7.49 0.61
N GLN A 135 9.90 -7.15 -0.70
CA GLN A 135 10.95 -6.29 -1.26
C GLN A 135 10.77 -4.84 -0.80
N VAL A 136 9.52 -4.34 -0.74
CA VAL A 136 9.22 -3.01 -0.20
C VAL A 136 9.64 -2.90 1.27
N VAL A 137 9.38 -3.95 2.08
CA VAL A 137 9.81 -4.00 3.49
C VAL A 137 11.34 -3.97 3.60
N LYS A 138 12.07 -4.65 2.71
CA LYS A 138 13.54 -4.55 2.65
C LYS A 138 14.01 -3.16 2.28
N SER A 139 13.42 -2.54 1.26
CA SER A 139 13.71 -1.15 0.87
C SER A 139 13.47 -0.20 2.04
N ALA A 140 12.38 -0.39 2.78
CA ALA A 140 12.07 0.35 4.00
C ALA A 140 13.16 0.22 5.07
N LYS A 141 13.70 -0.99 5.26
CA LYS A 141 14.81 -1.22 6.18
C LYS A 141 16.08 -0.47 5.73
N ILE A 142 16.42 -0.55 4.44
CA ILE A 142 17.56 0.20 3.87
C ILE A 142 17.38 1.71 4.08
N MET A 143 16.19 2.24 3.83
CA MET A 143 15.88 3.65 4.10
C MET A 143 16.10 4.01 5.57
N LYS A 144 15.63 3.16 6.50
CA LYS A 144 15.81 3.36 7.94
C LYS A 144 17.29 3.34 8.32
N ASP A 145 18.04 2.38 7.79
CA ASP A 145 19.49 2.25 8.04
C ASP A 145 20.24 3.50 7.52
N ALA A 146 19.91 3.98 6.32
CA ALA A 146 20.49 5.20 5.74
C ALA A 146 20.18 6.46 6.57
N VAL A 147 18.94 6.59 7.06
CA VAL A 147 18.55 7.71 7.95
C VAL A 147 19.27 7.63 9.28
N ALA A 148 19.47 6.43 9.84
CA ALA A 148 20.23 6.25 11.08
C ALA A 148 21.70 6.70 10.94
N VAL A 149 22.32 6.51 9.77
CA VAL A 149 23.66 7.04 9.46
C VAL A 149 23.68 8.58 9.46
N LEU A 150 22.59 9.22 9.03
CA LEU A 150 22.46 10.68 8.97
C LEU A 150 22.03 11.32 10.30
N GLU A 151 21.44 10.56 11.21
CA GLU A 151 20.88 11.07 12.48
C GLU A 151 21.88 11.90 13.31
N PRO A 152 23.16 11.49 13.48
CA PRO A 152 24.16 12.29 14.21
C PRO A 152 24.43 13.67 13.58
N TYR A 153 24.18 13.80 12.27
CA TYR A 153 24.42 15.03 11.50
C TYR A 153 23.19 15.94 11.43
N MET A 154 21.99 15.40 11.75
CA MET A 154 20.75 16.18 11.79
C MET A 154 20.68 17.13 12.98
N SER A 155 21.32 16.79 14.10
CA SER A 155 21.36 17.62 15.31
C SER A 155 22.21 18.89 15.17
N SER A 156 23.09 18.96 14.18
CA SER A 156 23.88 20.15 13.86
C SER A 156 23.19 21.10 12.87
N ASP A 157 22.19 20.62 12.16
CA ASP A 157 21.43 21.37 11.14
C ASP A 157 20.12 21.97 11.73
N SER A 158 19.94 21.98 13.05
CA SER A 158 18.73 22.36 13.76
C SER A 158 18.45 23.86 13.69
N ASP A 159 17.94 24.31 12.55
CA ASP A 159 17.20 25.58 12.44
C ASP A 159 15.86 25.43 11.68
N SER A 160 15.39 24.21 11.47
CA SER A 160 14.05 23.92 10.95
C SER A 160 13.36 22.88 11.83
N GLY A 161 12.69 23.38 12.86
CA GLY A 161 11.90 22.60 13.83
C GLY A 161 10.61 22.01 13.28
N THR A 162 10.67 21.28 12.19
CA THR A 162 9.53 20.50 11.70
C THR A 162 9.83 19.01 11.90
N GLY A 163 9.34 18.47 13.03
CA GLY A 163 9.26 17.03 13.24
C GLY A 163 8.53 16.36 12.04
N ARG A 164 8.84 15.09 11.79
CA ARG A 164 8.19 14.33 10.69
C ARG A 164 6.67 14.49 10.78
N PRO A 165 5.97 14.78 9.65
CA PRO A 165 4.51 14.91 9.66
C PRO A 165 3.85 13.65 10.20
N VAL A 166 2.89 13.82 11.10
CA VAL A 166 2.20 12.71 11.75
C VAL A 166 0.98 12.30 10.94
N ILE A 167 0.84 11.00 10.70
CA ILE A 167 -0.35 10.39 10.11
C ILE A 167 -0.95 9.41 11.11
N ILE A 168 -2.22 9.61 11.46
CA ILE A 168 -2.99 8.60 12.19
C ILE A 168 -3.54 7.59 11.18
N ASN A 169 -3.38 6.30 11.45
CA ASN A 169 -3.85 5.23 10.59
C ASN A 169 -4.70 4.23 11.39
N ALA A 170 -5.91 3.95 10.92
CA ALA A 170 -6.84 3.09 11.65
C ALA A 170 -7.77 2.31 10.71
N THR A 171 -8.16 1.10 11.11
CA THR A 171 -9.33 0.43 10.54
C THR A 171 -10.55 0.81 11.37
N VAL A 172 -11.61 1.27 10.69
CA VAL A 172 -12.81 1.79 11.34
C VAL A 172 -13.54 0.74 12.18
N LYS A 173 -14.42 1.22 13.07
CA LYS A 173 -15.24 0.38 13.96
C LYS A 173 -15.92 -0.77 13.20
N GLY A 174 -15.94 -1.96 13.82
CA GLY A 174 -16.60 -3.15 13.29
C GLY A 174 -15.84 -3.86 12.18
N ASP A 175 -14.69 -3.35 11.76
CA ASP A 175 -13.84 -3.97 10.75
C ASP A 175 -12.51 -4.43 11.35
N VAL A 176 -12.12 -5.68 11.04
CA VAL A 176 -10.91 -6.33 11.59
C VAL A 176 -9.80 -6.49 10.55
N HIS A 177 -10.05 -6.04 9.32
CA HIS A 177 -9.09 -6.21 8.22
C HIS A 177 -7.99 -5.15 8.33
N ASP A 178 -6.76 -5.60 8.50
CA ASP A 178 -5.60 -4.75 8.78
C ASP A 178 -4.49 -4.81 7.72
N ILE A 179 -4.48 -5.83 6.86
CA ILE A 179 -3.38 -6.06 5.89
C ILE A 179 -3.15 -4.82 5.02
N GLY A 180 -4.19 -4.30 4.37
CA GLY A 180 -4.08 -3.10 3.51
C GLY A 180 -3.63 -1.87 4.29
N LYS A 181 -4.19 -1.67 5.49
CA LYS A 181 -3.82 -0.58 6.40
C LYS A 181 -2.34 -0.68 6.82
N ASN A 182 -1.88 -1.87 7.17
CA ASN A 182 -0.51 -2.10 7.61
C ASN A 182 0.48 -1.86 6.47
N ILE A 183 0.16 -2.32 5.24
CA ILE A 183 0.95 -2.03 4.04
C ILE A 183 1.04 -0.52 3.80
N THR A 184 -0.08 0.19 3.85
CA THR A 184 -0.12 1.64 3.69
C THR A 184 0.73 2.33 4.77
N GLY A 185 0.63 1.91 6.02
CA GLY A 185 1.44 2.43 7.12
C GLY A 185 2.96 2.25 6.88
N ILE A 186 3.38 1.08 6.40
CA ILE A 186 4.78 0.81 6.05
C ILE A 186 5.23 1.74 4.92
N VAL A 187 4.45 1.84 3.83
CA VAL A 187 4.80 2.68 2.68
C VAL A 187 4.87 4.16 3.07
N LEU A 188 3.94 4.66 3.87
CA LEU A 188 3.97 6.02 4.40
C LEU A 188 5.20 6.25 5.30
N GLY A 189 5.49 5.32 6.21
CA GLY A 189 6.69 5.38 7.06
C GLY A 189 7.98 5.46 6.26
N CYS A 190 8.09 4.67 5.17
CA CYS A 190 9.20 4.71 4.23
C CYS A 190 9.31 6.03 3.46
N ASN A 191 8.21 6.75 3.31
CA ASN A 191 8.15 8.04 2.65
C ASN A 191 8.34 9.24 3.60
N GLY A 192 8.86 9.00 4.81
CA GLY A 192 9.27 10.05 5.74
C GLY A 192 8.17 10.51 6.71
N PHE A 193 7.01 9.84 6.75
CA PHE A 193 5.94 10.15 7.69
C PHE A 193 6.14 9.43 9.03
N ASN A 194 5.66 10.05 10.11
CA ASN A 194 5.51 9.38 11.40
C ASN A 194 4.10 8.78 11.48
N VAL A 195 3.98 7.47 11.25
CA VAL A 195 2.68 6.79 11.23
C VAL A 195 2.36 6.23 12.61
N ILE A 196 1.24 6.69 13.18
CA ILE A 196 0.68 6.17 14.43
C ILE A 196 -0.47 5.25 14.04
N ASP A 197 -0.25 3.94 14.19
CA ASP A 197 -1.24 2.92 13.92
C ASP A 197 -2.09 2.66 15.16
N LEU A 198 -3.40 2.91 15.05
CA LEU A 198 -4.36 2.68 16.13
C LEU A 198 -4.95 1.26 16.12
N GLY A 199 -4.60 0.44 15.11
CA GLY A 199 -5.09 -0.93 14.98
C GLY A 199 -6.42 -1.01 14.24
N VAL A 200 -7.23 -2.00 14.63
CA VAL A 200 -8.53 -2.34 14.01
C VAL A 200 -9.69 -2.04 14.95
N MET A 201 -10.92 -2.02 14.42
CA MET A 201 -12.15 -1.80 15.18
C MET A 201 -12.12 -0.49 16.00
N VAL A 202 -11.51 0.56 15.45
CA VAL A 202 -11.26 1.78 16.19
C VAL A 202 -12.49 2.70 16.13
N GLU A 203 -12.97 3.13 17.30
CA GLU A 203 -14.06 4.10 17.43
C GLU A 203 -13.65 5.46 16.85
N LYS A 204 -14.59 6.15 16.17
CA LYS A 204 -14.34 7.46 15.55
C LYS A 204 -13.82 8.49 16.54
N GLU A 205 -14.34 8.49 17.77
CA GLU A 205 -13.90 9.37 18.83
C GLU A 205 -12.42 9.19 19.14
N LYS A 206 -11.95 7.92 19.25
CA LYS A 206 -10.55 7.60 19.50
C LYS A 206 -9.65 8.03 18.33
N ILE A 207 -10.09 7.81 17.08
CA ILE A 207 -9.34 8.26 15.90
C ILE A 207 -9.11 9.76 15.96
N LEU A 208 -10.17 10.54 16.25
CA LEU A 208 -10.11 11.99 16.27
C LEU A 208 -9.36 12.54 17.48
N ASP A 209 -9.53 11.93 18.65
CA ASP A 209 -8.82 12.34 19.88
C ASP A 209 -7.31 12.13 19.73
N GLU A 210 -6.90 11.00 19.14
CA GLU A 210 -5.48 10.74 18.86
C GLU A 210 -4.94 11.67 17.75
N ALA A 211 -5.75 11.99 16.74
CA ALA A 211 -5.35 12.94 15.71
C ALA A 211 -5.09 14.34 16.30
N VAL A 212 -5.96 14.80 17.17
CA VAL A 212 -5.78 16.09 17.88
C VAL A 212 -4.59 16.03 18.83
N ARG A 213 -4.47 14.96 19.62
CA ARG A 213 -3.39 14.78 20.61
C ARG A 213 -2.01 14.80 19.97
N HIS A 214 -1.88 14.18 18.82
CA HIS A 214 -0.60 14.06 18.10
C HIS A 214 -0.39 15.13 17.04
N HIS A 215 -1.29 16.13 16.94
CA HIS A 215 -1.24 17.17 15.91
C HIS A 215 -1.10 16.56 14.50
N ALA A 216 -1.94 15.56 14.20
CA ALA A 216 -1.88 14.83 12.96
C ALA A 216 -2.06 15.76 11.76
N SER A 217 -1.19 15.58 10.77
CA SER A 217 -1.28 16.28 9.49
C SER A 217 -2.30 15.63 8.55
N ILE A 218 -2.53 14.31 8.70
CA ILE A 218 -3.46 13.52 7.88
C ILE A 218 -4.04 12.40 8.76
N ILE A 219 -5.29 12.03 8.50
CA ILE A 219 -5.92 10.83 9.05
C ILE A 219 -6.13 9.83 7.91
N GLY A 220 -5.71 8.58 8.07
CA GLY A 220 -6.01 7.45 7.20
C GLY A 220 -7.06 6.54 7.83
N ALA A 221 -8.18 6.32 7.14
CA ALA A 221 -9.23 5.42 7.58
C ALA A 221 -9.42 4.28 6.56
N SER A 222 -9.30 3.03 7.03
CA SER A 222 -9.42 1.83 6.22
C SER A 222 -10.69 1.04 6.55
N GLY A 223 -11.29 0.43 5.52
CA GLY A 223 -12.40 -0.50 5.68
C GLY A 223 -12.52 -1.44 4.50
N LEU A 224 -12.91 -2.70 4.76
CA LEU A 224 -12.99 -3.73 3.74
C LEU A 224 -14.40 -4.29 3.56
N ILE A 225 -15.27 -4.12 4.55
CA ILE A 225 -16.65 -4.64 4.51
C ILE A 225 -17.66 -3.50 4.31
N THR A 226 -18.83 -3.83 3.78
CA THR A 226 -19.87 -2.81 3.51
C THR A 226 -20.26 -1.97 4.73
N PRO A 227 -20.40 -2.51 5.95
CA PRO A 227 -20.67 -1.70 7.14
C PRO A 227 -19.60 -0.63 7.44
N SER A 228 -18.36 -0.82 6.98
CA SER A 228 -17.29 0.16 7.17
C SER A 228 -17.56 1.47 6.45
N LEU A 229 -18.32 1.46 5.34
CA LEU A 229 -18.73 2.66 4.61
C LEU A 229 -19.57 3.59 5.49
N PHE A 230 -20.50 3.03 6.25
CA PHE A 230 -21.31 3.80 7.21
C PHE A 230 -20.44 4.40 8.33
N GLN A 231 -19.44 3.65 8.82
CA GLN A 231 -18.52 4.17 9.84
C GLN A 231 -17.66 5.32 9.31
N MET A 232 -17.32 5.31 8.03
CA MET A 232 -16.61 6.42 7.39
C MET A 232 -17.49 7.65 7.24
N GLU A 233 -18.78 7.49 6.92
CA GLU A 233 -19.74 8.60 6.95
C GLU A 233 -19.86 9.21 8.36
N GLU A 234 -19.98 8.38 9.39
CA GLU A 234 -20.05 8.82 10.78
C GLU A 234 -18.78 9.55 11.23
N LEU A 235 -17.61 9.09 10.76
CA LEU A 235 -16.34 9.77 11.00
C LEU A 235 -16.33 11.16 10.35
N CYS A 236 -16.76 11.28 9.09
CA CYS A 236 -16.88 12.56 8.40
C CYS A 236 -17.82 13.54 9.11
N ARG A 237 -19.01 13.06 9.55
CA ARG A 237 -19.96 13.88 10.32
C ARG A 237 -19.37 14.39 11.62
N GLU A 238 -18.64 13.52 12.33
CA GLU A 238 -18.01 13.89 13.59
C GLU A 238 -16.86 14.88 13.40
N MET A 239 -16.07 14.73 12.32
CA MET A 239 -15.03 15.70 11.96
C MET A 239 -15.62 17.09 11.70
N THR A 240 -16.70 17.16 10.93
CA THR A 240 -17.43 18.42 10.69
C THR A 240 -18.03 18.99 11.98
N ARG A 241 -18.63 18.15 12.82
CA ARG A 241 -19.21 18.58 14.12
C ARG A 241 -18.15 19.17 15.06
N ARG A 242 -16.93 18.61 15.05
CA ARG A 242 -15.80 19.10 15.85
C ARG A 242 -15.09 20.30 15.22
N GLY A 243 -15.43 20.70 14.00
CA GLY A 243 -14.75 21.77 13.27
C GLY A 243 -13.28 21.45 12.98
N LEU A 244 -12.96 20.17 12.76
CA LEU A 244 -11.61 19.76 12.44
C LEU A 244 -11.27 20.13 10.98
N ASP A 245 -10.02 20.49 10.76
CA ASP A 245 -9.47 20.84 9.44
C ASP A 245 -8.25 19.94 9.15
N ILE A 246 -8.46 18.61 9.21
CA ILE A 246 -7.42 17.63 8.97
C ILE A 246 -7.81 16.79 7.74
N PRO A 247 -6.99 16.68 6.69
CA PRO A 247 -7.26 15.83 5.55
C PRO A 247 -7.51 14.37 5.97
N LEU A 248 -8.59 13.78 5.45
CA LEU A 248 -9.00 12.41 5.70
C LEU A 248 -8.82 11.58 4.42
N PHE A 249 -7.94 10.60 4.47
CA PHE A 249 -7.71 9.67 3.38
C PHE A 249 -8.48 8.38 3.63
N ILE A 250 -9.32 7.99 2.68
CA ILE A 250 -10.16 6.80 2.75
C ILE A 250 -9.60 5.73 1.83
N GLY A 251 -9.38 4.53 2.36
CA GLY A 251 -8.88 3.39 1.61
C GLY A 251 -9.55 2.06 2.02
N GLY A 252 -9.34 1.05 1.19
CA GLY A 252 -9.86 -0.30 1.41
C GLY A 252 -10.73 -0.80 0.25
N ALA A 253 -10.92 -2.11 0.16
CA ALA A 253 -11.49 -2.74 -1.04
C ALA A 253 -12.96 -2.39 -1.31
N THR A 254 -13.74 -2.01 -0.30
CA THR A 254 -15.13 -1.56 -0.48
C THR A 254 -15.25 -0.08 -0.77
N THR A 255 -14.20 0.69 -0.56
CA THR A 255 -14.19 2.12 -0.82
C THR A 255 -13.93 2.41 -2.29
N SER A 256 -14.39 3.55 -2.77
CA SER A 256 -14.18 3.97 -4.16
C SER A 256 -14.20 5.49 -4.28
N ALA A 257 -13.63 6.00 -5.38
CA ALA A 257 -13.71 7.41 -5.72
C ALA A 257 -15.18 7.90 -5.82
N LEU A 258 -16.08 7.05 -6.34
CA LEU A 258 -17.50 7.35 -6.43
C LEU A 258 -18.14 7.50 -5.04
N HIS A 259 -17.93 6.53 -4.14
CA HIS A 259 -18.44 6.60 -2.78
C HIS A 259 -17.92 7.84 -2.05
N THR A 260 -16.62 8.11 -2.17
CA THR A 260 -16.01 9.30 -1.55
C THR A 260 -16.62 10.58 -2.09
N ALA A 261 -16.74 10.73 -3.42
CA ALA A 261 -17.28 11.93 -4.05
C ALA A 261 -18.77 12.16 -3.73
N VAL A 262 -19.59 11.09 -3.73
CA VAL A 262 -21.06 11.21 -3.63
C VAL A 262 -21.56 11.17 -2.17
N LYS A 263 -20.92 10.37 -1.30
CA LYS A 263 -21.42 10.14 0.08
C LYS A 263 -20.58 10.84 1.15
N LEU A 264 -19.25 10.88 1.01
CA LEU A 264 -18.37 11.39 2.06
C LEU A 264 -18.07 12.89 1.89
N ALA A 265 -17.71 13.34 0.70
CA ALA A 265 -17.34 14.73 0.43
C ALA A 265 -18.43 15.75 0.77
N PRO A 266 -19.75 15.47 0.61
CA PRO A 266 -20.81 16.35 1.10
C PRO A 266 -20.87 16.48 2.63
N LEU A 267 -20.33 15.48 3.36
CA LEU A 267 -20.31 15.46 4.82
C LEU A 267 -19.05 16.11 5.40
N TYR A 268 -17.92 15.99 4.69
CA TYR A 268 -16.64 16.56 5.07
C TYR A 268 -15.81 16.88 3.83
N SER A 269 -15.52 18.15 3.59
CA SER A 269 -14.88 18.62 2.35
C SER A 269 -13.44 18.13 2.16
N HIS A 270 -12.71 17.87 3.25
CA HIS A 270 -11.31 17.45 3.22
C HIS A 270 -11.14 15.92 3.22
N VAL A 271 -12.08 15.19 2.59
CA VAL A 271 -12.01 13.73 2.43
C VAL A 271 -11.60 13.33 1.03
N PHE A 272 -10.63 12.41 0.90
CA PHE A 272 -10.04 12.02 -0.36
C PHE A 272 -9.87 10.51 -0.45
N TYR A 273 -10.08 9.94 -1.64
CA TYR A 273 -9.93 8.52 -1.89
C TYR A 273 -8.49 8.16 -2.24
N ALA A 274 -7.89 7.32 -1.43
CA ALA A 274 -6.57 6.75 -1.67
C ALA A 274 -6.70 5.29 -2.11
N GLN A 275 -6.53 5.04 -3.39
CA GLN A 275 -6.80 3.74 -4.02
C GLN A 275 -5.93 2.63 -3.46
N ASP A 276 -4.66 2.91 -3.22
CA ASP A 276 -3.65 1.95 -2.75
C ASP A 276 -2.57 2.64 -1.90
N ALA A 277 -1.66 1.85 -1.36
CA ALA A 277 -0.59 2.34 -0.51
C ALA A 277 0.37 3.31 -1.22
N SER A 278 0.67 3.07 -2.49
CA SER A 278 1.57 3.93 -3.29
C SER A 278 0.92 5.28 -3.56
N THR A 279 -0.34 5.25 -4.00
CA THR A 279 -1.16 6.45 -4.21
C THR A 279 -1.30 7.26 -2.93
N SER A 280 -1.52 6.59 -1.78
CA SER A 280 -1.59 7.24 -0.46
C SER A 280 -0.34 8.06 -0.15
N ALA A 281 0.85 7.53 -0.42
CA ALA A 281 2.11 8.22 -0.15
C ALA A 281 2.32 9.44 -1.06
N VAL A 282 1.98 9.32 -2.35
CA VAL A 282 2.06 10.43 -3.30
C VAL A 282 1.07 11.54 -2.93
N MET A 283 -0.17 11.18 -2.60
CA MET A 283 -1.20 12.14 -2.18
C MET A 283 -0.80 12.84 -0.89
N ALA A 284 -0.28 12.12 0.10
CA ALA A 284 0.19 12.69 1.36
C ALA A 284 1.30 13.73 1.14
N LYS A 285 2.28 13.43 0.28
CA LYS A 285 3.32 14.39 -0.09
C LYS A 285 2.74 15.64 -0.75
N LYS A 286 1.89 15.48 -1.79
CA LYS A 286 1.26 16.60 -2.50
C LYS A 286 0.44 17.46 -1.54
N CYS A 287 -0.35 16.84 -0.66
CA CYS A 287 -1.16 17.53 0.33
C CYS A 287 -0.30 18.39 1.27
N LEU A 288 0.83 17.87 1.76
CA LEU A 288 1.71 18.63 2.66
C LEU A 288 2.55 19.68 1.96
N MET A 289 2.93 19.47 0.69
CA MET A 289 3.70 20.46 -0.08
C MET A 289 2.85 21.69 -0.46
N ASN A 290 1.63 21.47 -0.91
CA ASN A 290 0.70 22.53 -1.28
C ASN A 290 -0.76 22.04 -1.13
N ARG A 291 -1.30 22.21 0.07
CA ARG A 291 -2.64 21.75 0.42
C ARG A 291 -3.73 22.36 -0.46
N GLU A 292 -3.69 23.67 -0.67
CA GLU A 292 -4.73 24.36 -1.45
C GLU A 292 -4.81 23.83 -2.88
N LYS A 293 -3.64 23.65 -3.52
CA LYS A 293 -3.59 23.10 -4.86
C LYS A 293 -4.05 21.65 -4.91
N PHE A 294 -3.62 20.83 -3.96
CA PHE A 294 -4.02 19.43 -3.85
C PHE A 294 -5.54 19.30 -3.67
N GLU A 295 -6.12 20.03 -2.71
CA GLU A 295 -7.56 20.01 -2.47
C GLU A 295 -8.36 20.52 -3.67
N ALA A 296 -7.88 21.55 -4.37
CA ALA A 296 -8.54 22.05 -5.57
C ALA A 296 -8.56 21.00 -6.71
N GLU A 297 -7.46 20.29 -6.93
CA GLU A 297 -7.36 19.20 -7.93
C GLU A 297 -8.32 18.04 -7.57
N GLU A 298 -8.31 17.60 -6.32
CA GLU A 298 -9.16 16.50 -5.84
C GLU A 298 -10.65 16.87 -5.84
N HIS A 299 -11.01 18.09 -5.43
CA HIS A 299 -12.39 18.57 -5.49
C HIS A 299 -12.90 18.65 -6.94
N ALA A 300 -12.09 19.11 -7.88
CA ALA A 300 -12.46 19.11 -9.29
C ALA A 300 -12.72 17.68 -9.82
N ALA A 301 -11.88 16.72 -9.43
CA ALA A 301 -12.07 15.32 -9.77
C ALA A 301 -13.36 14.73 -9.15
N GLN A 302 -13.62 15.03 -7.88
CA GLN A 302 -14.85 14.60 -7.20
C GLN A 302 -16.10 15.22 -7.81
N GLU A 303 -16.07 16.50 -8.20
CA GLU A 303 -17.17 17.18 -8.87
C GLU A 303 -17.48 16.53 -10.23
N HIS A 304 -16.45 16.24 -11.00
CA HIS A 304 -16.58 15.52 -12.25
C HIS A 304 -17.26 14.14 -12.05
N ILE A 305 -16.86 13.39 -11.03
CA ILE A 305 -17.47 12.10 -10.68
C ILE A 305 -18.94 12.28 -10.29
N ARG A 306 -19.29 13.30 -9.50
CA ARG A 306 -20.68 13.59 -9.12
C ARG A 306 -21.53 13.93 -10.33
N SER A 307 -21.03 14.78 -11.21
CA SER A 307 -21.77 15.16 -12.45
C SER A 307 -22.05 13.96 -13.36
N LEU A 308 -21.09 13.04 -13.48
CA LEU A 308 -21.28 11.79 -14.21
C LEU A 308 -22.29 10.86 -13.53
N TYR A 309 -22.29 10.80 -12.21
CA TYR A 309 -23.24 10.00 -11.44
C TYR A 309 -24.67 10.54 -11.58
N GLU A 310 -24.87 11.84 -11.45
CA GLU A 310 -26.16 12.52 -11.58
C GLU A 310 -26.74 12.46 -13.01
N SER A 311 -25.86 12.41 -14.03
CA SER A 311 -26.26 12.32 -15.43
C SER A 311 -26.68 10.90 -15.85
N ARG A 312 -26.47 9.88 -15.03
CA ARG A 312 -26.93 8.51 -15.32
C ARG A 312 -28.44 8.44 -15.25
N PRO A 313 -29.12 7.84 -16.25
CA PRO A 313 -30.54 7.54 -16.12
C PRO A 313 -30.72 6.60 -14.91
N HIS A 314 -31.45 7.07 -13.91
CA HIS A 314 -31.85 6.23 -12.79
C HIS A 314 -32.77 5.12 -13.36
N THR A 315 -32.26 3.90 -13.44
CA THR A 315 -33.12 2.73 -13.65
C THR A 315 -33.82 2.45 -12.33
N ASP A 316 -35.12 2.15 -12.37
CA ASP A 316 -35.98 1.93 -11.19
C ASP A 316 -35.46 0.84 -10.22
N ALA A 317 -34.40 0.12 -10.60
CA ALA A 317 -33.73 -0.86 -9.77
C ALA A 317 -32.84 -0.25 -8.67
N GLU A 318 -32.41 1.05 -8.78
CA GLU A 318 -31.60 1.72 -7.76
C GLU A 318 -32.45 2.40 -6.67
N SER A 319 -33.76 2.51 -6.87
CA SER A 319 -34.73 2.99 -5.87
C SER A 319 -35.22 1.91 -4.91
N ALA A 320 -34.77 0.67 -5.05
CA ALA A 320 -35.09 -0.39 -4.11
C ALA A 320 -34.35 -0.09 -2.78
N ASP A 321 -35.15 0.19 -1.75
CA ASP A 321 -34.69 0.33 -0.37
C ASP A 321 -33.81 -0.90 -0.02
N PRO A 322 -32.53 -0.74 0.36
CA PRO A 322 -31.69 -1.85 0.78
C PRO A 322 -32.26 -2.64 1.97
N ALA A 323 -33.27 -2.10 2.68
CA ALA A 323 -34.05 -2.82 3.68
C ALA A 323 -35.12 -3.76 3.08
N ALA A 324 -35.35 -3.72 1.76
CA ALA A 324 -36.35 -4.54 1.08
C ALA A 324 -35.79 -5.82 0.45
N PHE A 325 -34.60 -6.29 0.83
CA PHE A 325 -34.22 -7.66 0.55
C PHE A 325 -35.09 -8.59 1.42
N PRO A 326 -35.88 -9.49 0.83
CA PRO A 326 -36.64 -10.45 1.63
C PRO A 326 -35.68 -11.23 2.51
N GLU A 327 -36.04 -11.39 3.80
CA GLU A 327 -35.27 -12.21 4.74
C GLU A 327 -35.03 -13.66 4.26
N ASP A 328 -35.77 -14.10 3.26
CA ASP A 328 -35.69 -15.43 2.63
C ASP A 328 -34.67 -15.53 1.47
N SER A 329 -33.92 -14.48 1.13
CA SER A 329 -32.90 -14.52 0.05
C SER A 329 -31.57 -15.16 0.45
N TYR A 330 -31.38 -15.46 1.71
CA TYR A 330 -30.28 -16.31 2.16
C TYR A 330 -30.72 -17.76 1.93
N LEU A 331 -30.10 -18.43 0.95
CA LEU A 331 -30.18 -19.89 0.82
C LEU A 331 -29.82 -20.48 2.18
N LYS A 332 -30.80 -21.06 2.87
CA LYS A 332 -30.56 -21.78 4.13
C LYS A 332 -29.60 -22.91 3.81
N ALA A 333 -28.49 -22.98 4.50
CA ALA A 333 -27.49 -24.05 4.35
C ALA A 333 -28.09 -25.47 4.51
N GLU A 334 -29.32 -25.56 5.00
CA GLU A 334 -30.10 -26.81 5.18
C GLU A 334 -30.69 -27.35 3.87
N GLU A 335 -30.70 -26.57 2.77
CA GLU A 335 -31.28 -27.01 1.48
C GLU A 335 -30.25 -27.58 0.48
N TYR A 336 -28.94 -27.56 0.82
CA TYR A 336 -27.90 -28.19 0.01
C TYR A 336 -27.56 -29.58 0.56
N ASP A 337 -28.06 -30.62 -0.12
CA ASP A 337 -27.59 -31.99 0.11
C ASP A 337 -26.25 -32.19 -0.57
N PHE A 338 -25.16 -32.12 0.23
CA PHE A 338 -23.79 -32.31 -0.23
C PHE A 338 -23.47 -33.77 -0.66
N GLN A 339 -24.45 -34.70 -0.63
CA GLN A 339 -24.23 -36.09 -1.00
C GLN A 339 -24.15 -36.32 -2.54
N ASP A 340 -24.59 -35.36 -3.36
CA ASP A 340 -24.59 -35.46 -4.82
C ASP A 340 -23.36 -34.85 -5.51
N ILE A 341 -22.32 -34.46 -4.78
CA ILE A 341 -21.08 -34.00 -5.41
C ILE A 341 -20.26 -35.24 -5.77
N PRO A 342 -20.02 -35.54 -7.08
CA PRO A 342 -19.21 -36.67 -7.47
C PRO A 342 -17.78 -36.45 -6.92
N ALA A 343 -17.28 -37.47 -6.19
CA ALA A 343 -15.91 -37.49 -5.75
C ALA A 343 -14.98 -37.45 -6.98
N PHE A 344 -14.24 -36.38 -7.15
CA PHE A 344 -13.15 -36.35 -8.11
C PHE A 344 -12.06 -37.31 -7.64
N THR A 345 -11.97 -38.46 -8.32
CA THR A 345 -10.85 -39.40 -8.22
C THR A 345 -9.66 -38.87 -9.04
#